data_174d7c1e12fc4fc414eebbce92ea4b87
#
_entry.id   174d7c1e12fc4fc414eebbce92ea4b87
#
_cell.length_a   1.000
_cell.length_b   1.000
_cell.length_c   1.000
_cell.angle_alpha   90.00
_cell.angle_beta   90.00
_cell.angle_gamma   90.00
#
_symmetry.space_group_name_H-M   'P 1'
#
loop_
_entity.id
_entity.type
_entity.pdbx_description
1 polymer ?
#
loop_
_entity_poly.entity_id
_entity_poly.type
_entity_poly.pdbx_seq_one_letter_code
_entity_poly.pdbx_strand_id
1 'polypeptide(L)'
;EICSRFDISKHTLIEKLSALVEHELADEFQSTYKVADQILGEYIFYLVFIKNKHIPFMLLLDLYFDEHKISLTRLLNPIVSNYGFDEVKELIISDINTKWNSLKHDSDKAIRFLDSFWFYLQTETLLFVNGIINPLESINENDLKFEIYKDNHIKSYDDKLISLLVNFHNVPDKFELALELLIKYGLSNPIVFTKVLKAFQQSFIYERFSYEQQYSSQIQLFNFLYSKAETNPILYSKIILYIADKFLIDS
;
A
#
# COMPACT_ATOMS: atom_id res chain seq x y z
N GLU A 1 12.05 7.94 27.74
CA GLU A 1 11.98 6.86 26.74
C GLU A 1 13.13 6.96 25.73
N ILE A 2 13.29 8.06 24.96
CA ILE A 2 14.40 8.24 24.00
C ILE A 2 15.76 8.08 24.70
N CYS A 3 15.97 8.75 25.84
CA CYS A 3 17.23 8.70 26.56
C CYS A 3 17.64 7.28 26.96
N SER A 4 16.68 6.47 27.44
CA SER A 4 16.96 5.09 27.85
C SER A 4 17.16 4.15 26.66
N ARG A 5 16.55 4.45 25.51
CA ARG A 5 16.71 3.62 24.30
C ARG A 5 18.02 3.83 23.56
N PHE A 6 18.56 5.06 23.62
CA PHE A 6 19.78 5.44 22.93
C PHE A 6 20.97 5.65 23.86
N ASP A 7 20.84 5.33 25.15
CA ASP A 7 21.85 5.52 26.18
C ASP A 7 22.40 6.96 26.23
N ILE A 8 21.51 7.92 26.10
CA ILE A 8 21.83 9.35 26.10
C ILE A 8 21.29 9.97 27.40
N SER A 9 22.10 10.77 28.10
CA SER A 9 21.60 11.51 29.25
C SER A 9 20.56 12.54 28.85
N LYS A 10 19.56 12.79 29.70
CA LYS A 10 18.56 13.83 29.45
C LYS A 10 19.21 15.20 29.28
N HIS A 11 20.26 15.48 30.04
CA HIS A 11 21.01 16.74 29.96
C HIS A 11 21.65 16.90 28.58
N THR A 12 22.39 15.90 28.13
CA THR A 12 23.03 15.88 26.82
C THR A 12 22.01 16.03 25.68
N LEU A 13 20.86 15.36 25.78
CA LEU A 13 19.81 15.48 24.77
C LEU A 13 19.27 16.92 24.69
N ILE A 14 18.95 17.52 25.84
CA ILE A 14 18.44 18.90 25.89
C ILE A 14 19.48 19.89 25.36
N GLU A 15 20.75 19.76 25.78
CA GLU A 15 21.85 20.60 25.29
C GLU A 15 21.96 20.55 23.74
N LYS A 16 21.91 19.36 23.16
CA LYS A 16 21.98 19.18 21.69
C LYS A 16 20.73 19.74 20.99
N LEU A 17 19.55 19.55 21.54
CA LEU A 17 18.32 20.09 21.00
C LEU A 17 18.31 21.62 21.06
N SER A 18 18.76 22.23 22.17
CA SER A 18 18.90 23.68 22.29
C SER A 18 19.87 24.26 21.27
N ALA A 19 21.00 23.58 21.03
CA ALA A 19 21.93 23.99 20.00
C ALA A 19 21.31 23.92 18.58
N LEU A 20 20.49 22.92 18.29
CA LEU A 20 19.76 22.86 17.02
C LEU A 20 18.76 24.00 16.85
N VAL A 21 18.06 24.39 17.93
CA VAL A 21 17.16 25.55 17.92
C VAL A 21 17.94 26.85 17.71
N GLU A 22 19.07 27.03 18.38
CA GLU A 22 19.93 28.20 18.23
C GLU A 22 20.46 28.37 16.80
N HIS A 23 20.65 27.26 16.09
CA HIS A 23 21.04 27.24 14.67
C HIS A 23 19.86 27.20 13.70
N GLU A 24 18.64 27.42 14.16
CA GLU A 24 17.41 27.40 13.33
C GLU A 24 17.16 26.06 12.60
N LEU A 25 17.75 24.96 13.07
CA LEU A 25 17.56 23.62 12.52
C LEU A 25 16.41 22.87 13.17
N ALA A 26 15.95 23.32 14.32
CA ALA A 26 14.79 22.80 15.02
C ALA A 26 13.98 23.93 15.63
N ASP A 27 12.67 23.72 15.73
CA ASP A 27 11.75 24.58 16.48
C ASP A 27 11.46 23.97 17.85
N GLU A 28 11.40 24.80 18.87
CA GLU A 28 10.93 24.42 20.19
C GLU A 28 9.53 24.99 20.43
N PHE A 29 8.58 24.13 20.77
CA PHE A 29 7.24 24.53 21.15
C PHE A 29 6.82 23.79 22.42
N GLN A 30 6.68 24.50 23.53
CA GLN A 30 6.26 23.97 24.84
C GLN A 30 7.11 22.80 25.31
N SER A 31 8.14 22.41 25.23
CA SER A 31 8.87 21.18 25.54
C SER A 31 8.88 20.11 24.43
N THR A 32 8.33 20.43 23.28
CA THR A 32 8.40 19.57 22.09
C THR A 32 9.37 20.18 21.09
N TYR A 33 10.22 19.33 20.50
CA TYR A 33 11.16 19.75 19.47
C TYR A 33 10.74 19.14 18.14
N LYS A 34 10.83 19.94 17.08
CA LYS A 34 10.55 19.51 15.70
C LYS A 34 11.65 20.05 14.78
N VAL A 35 12.05 19.27 13.79
CA VAL A 35 12.93 19.78 12.74
C VAL A 35 12.23 20.91 12.01
N ALA A 36 12.90 22.06 11.88
CA ALA A 36 12.31 23.30 11.38
C ALA A 36 11.83 23.19 9.92
N ASP A 37 12.55 22.44 9.10
CA ASP A 37 12.26 22.26 7.69
C ASP A 37 12.00 20.78 7.34
N GLN A 38 10.94 20.52 6.57
CA GLN A 38 10.57 19.16 6.19
C GLN A 38 11.65 18.49 5.34
N ILE A 39 12.24 19.21 4.38
CA ILE A 39 13.27 18.67 3.47
C ILE A 39 14.51 18.31 4.28
N LEU A 40 14.89 19.16 5.22
CA LEU A 40 15.99 18.86 6.16
C LEU A 40 15.67 17.62 7.00
N GLY A 41 14.44 17.48 7.47
CA GLY A 41 13.98 16.30 8.23
C GLY A 41 14.10 15.00 7.42
N GLU A 42 13.66 15.02 6.17
CA GLU A 42 13.77 13.90 5.22
C GLU A 42 15.23 13.56 4.93
N TYR A 43 16.07 14.55 4.72
CA TYR A 43 17.50 14.37 4.48
C TYR A 43 18.23 13.77 5.68
N ILE A 44 17.97 14.29 6.88
CA ILE A 44 18.53 13.74 8.14
C ILE A 44 18.08 12.29 8.32
N PHE A 45 16.78 12.01 8.12
CA PHE A 45 16.26 10.65 8.21
C PHE A 45 16.99 9.71 7.23
N TYR A 46 17.12 10.12 5.96
CA TYR A 46 17.84 9.35 4.95
C TYR A 46 19.29 9.06 5.37
N LEU A 47 20.02 10.09 5.80
CA LEU A 47 21.42 9.91 6.22
C LEU A 47 21.55 8.99 7.44
N VAL A 48 20.72 9.18 8.45
CA VAL A 48 20.87 8.51 9.76
C VAL A 48 20.42 7.06 9.69
N PHE A 49 19.27 6.80 9.08
CA PHE A 49 18.62 5.48 9.14
C PHE A 49 18.83 4.63 7.88
N ILE A 50 19.04 5.25 6.73
CA ILE A 50 19.11 4.55 5.45
C ILE A 50 20.54 4.47 4.92
N LYS A 51 21.16 5.61 4.66
CA LYS A 51 22.47 5.67 3.98
C LYS A 51 23.61 5.24 4.90
N ASN A 52 23.78 5.94 6.00
CA ASN A 52 24.93 5.70 6.91
C ASN A 52 24.61 4.68 8.01
N LYS A 53 23.32 4.37 8.22
CA LYS A 53 22.83 3.41 9.22
C LYS A 53 23.43 3.68 10.62
N HIS A 54 23.58 4.96 11.00
CA HIS A 54 24.00 5.33 12.35
C HIS A 54 23.04 4.78 13.41
N ILE A 55 21.76 4.73 13.05
CA ILE A 55 20.71 4.02 13.77
C ILE A 55 20.13 2.99 12.80
N PRO A 56 20.13 1.69 13.15
CA PRO A 56 19.58 0.66 12.26
C PRO A 56 18.13 0.92 11.89
N PHE A 57 17.79 0.80 10.60
CA PHE A 57 16.41 0.96 10.13
C PHE A 57 15.46 -0.08 10.77
N MET A 58 15.99 -1.29 11.06
CA MET A 58 15.25 -2.32 11.79
C MET A 58 14.76 -1.84 13.15
N LEU A 59 15.52 -0.99 13.85
CA LEU A 59 15.11 -0.44 15.14
C LEU A 59 13.87 0.44 15.03
N LEU A 60 13.73 1.20 13.92
CA LEU A 60 12.50 1.96 13.63
C LEU A 60 11.31 1.04 13.41
N LEU A 61 11.51 -0.04 12.66
CA LEU A 61 10.46 -1.02 12.41
C LEU A 61 10.01 -1.73 13.68
N ASP A 62 10.94 -2.02 14.60
CA ASP A 62 10.62 -2.71 15.84
C ASP A 62 9.94 -1.83 16.88
N LEU A 63 10.38 -0.59 17.00
CA LEU A 63 9.94 0.28 18.09
C LEU A 63 8.81 1.23 17.73
N TYR A 64 8.72 1.61 16.46
CA TYR A 64 7.85 2.73 16.07
C TYR A 64 6.84 2.39 14.98
N PHE A 65 7.00 1.27 14.26
CA PHE A 65 6.10 0.95 13.15
C PHE A 65 4.64 0.83 13.59
N ASP A 66 4.37 0.14 14.69
CA ASP A 66 2.99 -0.10 15.13
C ASP A 66 2.23 1.18 15.49
N GLU A 67 2.91 2.16 16.07
CA GLU A 67 2.29 3.42 16.49
C GLU A 67 2.41 4.53 15.43
N HIS A 68 3.47 4.50 14.62
CA HIS A 68 3.84 5.62 13.72
C HIS A 68 3.97 5.22 12.23
N LYS A 69 3.29 4.13 11.79
CA LYS A 69 3.41 3.64 10.41
C LYS A 69 3.15 4.72 9.36
N ILE A 70 2.14 5.57 9.58
CA ILE A 70 1.78 6.64 8.64
C ILE A 70 2.92 7.67 8.52
N SER A 71 3.50 8.05 9.65
CA SER A 71 4.63 9.00 9.67
C SER A 71 5.87 8.40 8.98
N LEU A 72 6.14 7.11 9.23
CA LEU A 72 7.25 6.40 8.59
C LEU A 72 7.07 6.32 7.07
N THR A 73 5.88 5.96 6.59
CA THR A 73 5.58 5.90 5.16
C THR A 73 5.67 7.30 4.51
N ARG A 74 5.16 8.34 5.18
CA ARG A 74 5.26 9.73 4.71
C ARG A 74 6.70 10.24 4.62
N LEU A 75 7.60 9.76 5.45
CA LEU A 75 9.03 10.08 5.37
C LEU A 75 9.73 9.29 4.26
N LEU A 76 9.37 8.03 4.04
CA LEU A 76 9.99 7.20 3.02
C LEU A 76 9.60 7.61 1.59
N ASN A 77 8.36 8.02 1.35
CA ASN A 77 7.89 8.36 0.01
C ASN A 77 8.72 9.47 -0.67
N PRO A 78 8.94 10.65 -0.06
CA PRO A 78 9.80 11.67 -0.66
C PRO A 78 11.26 11.23 -0.81
N ILE A 79 11.76 10.42 0.12
CA ILE A 79 13.13 9.88 0.04
C ILE A 79 13.27 8.99 -1.21
N VAL A 80 12.31 8.10 -1.44
CA VAL A 80 12.28 7.26 -2.64
C VAL A 80 12.18 8.10 -3.91
N SER A 81 11.37 9.16 -3.90
CA SER A 81 11.24 10.07 -5.05
C SER A 81 12.52 10.85 -5.34
N ASN A 82 13.26 11.25 -4.30
CA ASN A 82 14.45 12.11 -4.43
C ASN A 82 15.74 11.33 -4.71
N TYR A 83 15.86 10.11 -4.14
CA TYR A 83 17.09 9.30 -4.22
C TYR A 83 16.95 8.05 -5.10
N GLY A 84 15.75 7.80 -5.66
CA GLY A 84 15.47 6.65 -6.49
C GLY A 84 15.06 5.39 -5.69
N PHE A 85 14.09 4.65 -6.25
CA PHE A 85 13.54 3.48 -5.58
C PHE A 85 14.57 2.38 -5.38
N ASP A 86 15.32 2.04 -6.42
CA ASP A 86 16.26 0.91 -6.37
C ASP A 86 17.39 1.17 -5.37
N GLU A 87 17.95 2.38 -5.34
CA GLU A 87 19.00 2.75 -4.39
C GLU A 87 18.51 2.67 -2.93
N VAL A 88 17.34 3.23 -2.64
CA VAL A 88 16.76 3.17 -1.29
C VAL A 88 16.42 1.73 -0.92
N LYS A 89 15.80 0.99 -1.85
CA LYS A 89 15.43 -0.41 -1.65
C LYS A 89 16.64 -1.27 -1.27
N GLU A 90 17.73 -1.20 -2.01
CA GLU A 90 18.96 -1.97 -1.72
C GLU A 90 19.44 -1.76 -0.28
N LEU A 91 19.28 -0.55 0.25
CA LEU A 91 19.73 -0.21 1.59
C LEU A 91 18.85 -0.75 2.72
N ILE A 92 17.53 -0.87 2.50
CA ILE A 92 16.57 -1.21 3.57
C ILE A 92 15.86 -2.55 3.39
N ILE A 93 15.97 -3.20 2.22
CA ILE A 93 15.18 -4.40 1.90
C ILE A 93 15.48 -5.57 2.85
N SER A 94 16.73 -5.69 3.33
CA SER A 94 17.10 -6.73 4.29
C SER A 94 16.33 -6.58 5.61
N ASP A 95 16.20 -5.34 6.11
CA ASP A 95 15.48 -5.05 7.36
C ASP A 95 13.98 -5.28 7.18
N ILE A 96 13.43 -4.84 6.03
CA ILE A 96 12.02 -5.07 5.67
C ILE A 96 11.72 -6.58 5.60
N ASN A 97 12.56 -7.37 4.92
CA ASN A 97 12.39 -8.82 4.83
C ASN A 97 12.50 -9.51 6.20
N THR A 98 13.42 -9.07 7.04
CA THR A 98 13.58 -9.60 8.40
C THR A 98 12.33 -9.34 9.23
N LYS A 99 11.81 -8.12 9.19
CA LYS A 99 10.57 -7.76 9.88
C LYS A 99 9.37 -8.54 9.33
N TRP A 100 9.23 -8.62 8.01
CA TRP A 100 8.19 -9.41 7.35
C TRP A 100 8.18 -10.86 7.83
N ASN A 101 9.33 -11.51 7.83
CA ASN A 101 9.46 -12.91 8.28
C ASN A 101 9.03 -13.12 9.74
N SER A 102 9.15 -12.11 10.58
CA SER A 102 8.68 -12.16 11.97
C SER A 102 7.16 -11.96 12.11
N LEU A 103 6.51 -11.30 11.13
CA LEU A 103 5.10 -10.91 11.19
C LEU A 103 4.17 -11.79 10.35
N LYS A 104 4.68 -12.45 9.30
CA LYS A 104 3.86 -13.16 8.28
C LYS A 104 2.94 -14.26 8.81
N HIS A 105 3.16 -14.74 10.03
CA HIS A 105 2.33 -15.77 10.67
C HIS A 105 1.15 -15.19 11.49
N ASP A 106 1.12 -13.88 11.68
CA ASP A 106 0.01 -13.14 12.30
C ASP A 106 -0.66 -12.31 11.21
N SER A 107 -1.83 -12.75 10.75
CA SER A 107 -2.50 -12.16 9.58
C SER A 107 -2.78 -10.67 9.72
N ASP A 108 -3.17 -10.20 10.92
CA ASP A 108 -3.48 -8.78 11.12
C ASP A 108 -2.22 -7.91 11.06
N LYS A 109 -1.14 -8.36 11.69
CA LYS A 109 0.14 -7.65 11.65
C LYS A 109 0.76 -7.71 10.26
N ALA A 110 0.68 -8.87 9.59
CA ALA A 110 1.14 -9.05 8.22
C ALA A 110 0.45 -8.08 7.25
N ILE A 111 -0.89 -8.01 7.28
CA ILE A 111 -1.65 -7.09 6.43
C ILE A 111 -1.27 -5.63 6.72
N ARG A 112 -1.16 -5.25 8.01
CA ARG A 112 -0.74 -3.89 8.38
C ARG A 112 0.66 -3.54 7.87
N PHE A 113 1.57 -4.51 7.88
CA PHE A 113 2.93 -4.32 7.40
C PHE A 113 2.96 -4.21 5.87
N LEU A 114 2.29 -5.11 5.17
CA LEU A 114 2.18 -5.09 3.72
C LEU A 114 1.49 -3.81 3.22
N ASP A 115 0.48 -3.29 3.90
CA ASP A 115 -0.16 -2.02 3.56
C ASP A 115 0.82 -0.83 3.46
N SER A 116 1.94 -0.90 4.18
CA SER A 116 3.00 0.12 4.14
C SER A 116 4.17 -0.25 3.22
N PHE A 117 4.48 -1.53 3.09
CA PHE A 117 5.70 -2.02 2.43
C PHE A 117 5.45 -2.95 1.23
N TRP A 118 4.19 -3.06 0.75
CA TRP A 118 3.83 -3.90 -0.38
C TRP A 118 4.72 -3.66 -1.61
N PHE A 119 5.09 -2.40 -1.86
CA PHE A 119 5.90 -2.02 -3.01
C PHE A 119 7.33 -2.59 -2.97
N TYR A 120 7.87 -2.77 -1.77
CA TYR A 120 9.15 -3.46 -1.56
C TYR A 120 9.01 -4.98 -1.55
N LEU A 121 7.83 -5.50 -1.18
CA LEU A 121 7.50 -6.91 -0.96
C LEU A 121 6.42 -7.40 -1.94
N GLN A 122 6.51 -7.02 -3.21
CA GLN A 122 5.46 -7.29 -4.19
C GLN A 122 5.14 -8.79 -4.32
N THR A 123 6.17 -9.64 -4.42
CA THR A 123 5.98 -11.09 -4.55
C THR A 123 5.43 -11.70 -3.27
N GLU A 124 5.97 -11.31 -2.13
CA GLU A 124 5.53 -11.74 -0.80
C GLU A 124 4.07 -11.34 -0.54
N THR A 125 3.68 -10.14 -0.97
CA THR A 125 2.31 -9.66 -0.86
C THR A 125 1.34 -10.54 -1.65
N LEU A 126 1.63 -10.82 -2.91
CA LEU A 126 0.77 -11.68 -3.74
C LEU A 126 0.72 -13.12 -3.21
N LEU A 127 1.85 -13.68 -2.77
CA LEU A 127 1.90 -15.01 -2.18
C LEU A 127 1.11 -15.08 -0.87
N PHE A 128 1.23 -14.08 -0.01
CA PHE A 128 0.49 -14.01 1.24
C PHE A 128 -1.01 -13.91 1.00
N VAL A 129 -1.44 -13.00 0.11
CA VAL A 129 -2.86 -12.83 -0.24
C VAL A 129 -3.40 -14.09 -0.91
N ASN A 130 -2.65 -14.72 -1.82
CA ASN A 130 -3.02 -15.99 -2.42
C ASN A 130 -3.21 -17.10 -1.37
N GLY A 131 -2.35 -17.16 -0.35
CA GLY A 131 -2.45 -18.11 0.76
C GLY A 131 -3.75 -17.97 1.56
N ILE A 132 -4.27 -16.74 1.69
CA ILE A 132 -5.56 -16.46 2.35
C ILE A 132 -6.74 -16.79 1.44
N ILE A 133 -6.65 -16.43 0.16
CA ILE A 133 -7.77 -16.56 -0.80
C ILE A 133 -7.92 -18.00 -1.30
N ASN A 134 -6.80 -18.71 -1.49
CA ASN A 134 -6.80 -20.02 -2.14
C ASN A 134 -7.70 -21.07 -1.47
N PRO A 135 -7.78 -21.17 -0.13
CA PRO A 135 -8.65 -22.12 0.54
C PRO A 135 -10.14 -21.73 0.56
N LEU A 136 -10.52 -20.53 0.08
CA LEU A 136 -11.90 -20.09 0.06
C LEU A 136 -12.66 -20.81 -1.06
N GLU A 137 -13.85 -21.30 -0.74
CA GLU A 137 -14.76 -21.90 -1.72
C GLU A 137 -15.39 -20.81 -2.59
N SER A 138 -15.51 -21.09 -3.88
CA SER A 138 -16.23 -20.20 -4.80
C SER A 138 -17.72 -20.47 -4.74
N ILE A 139 -18.51 -19.40 -4.67
CA ILE A 139 -19.97 -19.49 -4.76
C ILE A 139 -20.40 -19.75 -6.21
N ASN A 140 -21.63 -20.22 -6.38
CA ASN A 140 -22.20 -20.37 -7.71
C ASN A 140 -22.42 -18.97 -8.33
N GLU A 141 -21.96 -18.78 -9.55
CA GLU A 141 -22.08 -17.50 -10.29
C GLU A 141 -23.52 -17.06 -10.48
N ASN A 142 -24.48 -17.98 -10.52
CA ASN A 142 -25.90 -17.67 -10.60
C ASN A 142 -26.45 -17.00 -9.32
N ASP A 143 -25.74 -17.12 -8.21
CA ASP A 143 -26.09 -16.49 -6.94
C ASP A 143 -25.57 -15.04 -6.85
N LEU A 144 -24.77 -14.61 -7.82
CA LEU A 144 -24.26 -13.24 -7.93
C LEU A 144 -25.37 -12.30 -8.43
N LYS A 145 -25.84 -11.44 -7.55
CA LYS A 145 -26.87 -10.43 -7.88
C LYS A 145 -26.21 -9.11 -8.28
N PHE A 146 -25.99 -8.92 -9.57
CA PHE A 146 -25.42 -7.65 -10.10
C PHE A 146 -26.33 -6.42 -9.87
N GLU A 147 -27.62 -6.61 -9.60
CA GLU A 147 -28.59 -5.51 -9.34
C GLU A 147 -28.41 -4.85 -7.97
N ILE A 148 -27.91 -5.59 -6.98
CA ILE A 148 -27.63 -5.07 -5.63
C ILE A 148 -26.52 -4.02 -5.68
N TYR A 149 -25.71 -4.02 -6.72
CA TYR A 149 -24.53 -3.18 -6.86
C TYR A 149 -24.82 -1.75 -7.32
N LYS A 150 -26.06 -1.46 -7.72
CA LYS A 150 -26.54 -0.10 -7.97
C LYS A 150 -26.80 0.69 -6.69
N ASP A 151 -26.88 0.02 -5.54
CA ASP A 151 -27.13 0.68 -4.28
C ASP A 151 -25.88 1.44 -3.77
N ASN A 152 -26.04 2.75 -3.68
CA ASN A 152 -25.03 3.71 -3.25
C ASN A 152 -24.58 3.58 -1.77
N HIS A 153 -25.00 2.52 -1.07
CA HIS A 153 -24.73 2.36 0.37
C HIS A 153 -23.29 1.90 0.69
N ILE A 154 -22.58 1.28 -0.25
CA ILE A 154 -21.16 0.97 -0.09
C ILE A 154 -20.35 2.15 -0.61
N LYS A 155 -20.03 3.08 0.26
CA LYS A 155 -19.26 4.29 -0.09
C LYS A 155 -17.78 4.03 -0.41
N SER A 156 -17.23 2.92 0.07
CA SER A 156 -15.85 2.48 -0.21
C SER A 156 -15.80 0.94 -0.21
N TYR A 157 -14.80 0.35 -0.84
CA TYR A 157 -14.58 -1.09 -0.78
C TYR A 157 -13.88 -1.54 0.51
N ASP A 158 -13.81 -0.74 1.55
CA ASP A 158 -13.20 -0.96 2.87
C ASP A 158 -12.87 -2.44 3.18
N ASP A 159 -11.85 -2.95 2.49
CA ASP A 159 -11.34 -4.31 2.60
C ASP A 159 -9.83 -4.29 2.34
N LYS A 160 -9.09 -4.76 3.32
CA LYS A 160 -7.64 -4.68 3.30
C LYS A 160 -6.98 -5.53 2.21
N LEU A 161 -7.55 -6.71 1.90
CA LEU A 161 -7.00 -7.57 0.84
C LEU A 161 -7.26 -6.95 -0.54
N ILE A 162 -8.46 -6.40 -0.75
CA ILE A 162 -8.77 -5.67 -1.98
C ILE A 162 -7.83 -4.47 -2.13
N SER A 163 -7.64 -3.68 -1.07
CA SER A 163 -6.72 -2.52 -1.09
C SER A 163 -5.29 -2.92 -1.45
N LEU A 164 -4.78 -4.02 -0.89
CA LEU A 164 -3.45 -4.53 -1.23
C LEU A 164 -3.34 -4.92 -2.70
N LEU A 165 -4.33 -5.62 -3.24
CA LEU A 165 -4.31 -6.09 -4.62
C LEU A 165 -4.48 -4.96 -5.64
N VAL A 166 -5.32 -3.98 -5.33
CA VAL A 166 -5.55 -2.80 -6.18
C VAL A 166 -4.26 -1.99 -6.38
N ASN A 167 -3.38 -1.95 -5.40
CA ASN A 167 -2.10 -1.25 -5.51
C ASN A 167 -1.23 -1.73 -6.69
N PHE A 168 -1.46 -2.97 -7.17
CA PHE A 168 -0.68 -3.54 -8.29
C PHE A 168 -1.05 -2.96 -9.66
N HIS A 169 -2.02 -2.05 -9.77
CA HIS A 169 -2.38 -1.41 -11.05
C HIS A 169 -1.20 -0.70 -11.72
N ASN A 170 -0.20 -0.26 -10.96
CA ASN A 170 1.03 0.37 -11.45
C ASN A 170 2.22 -0.62 -11.58
N VAL A 171 1.98 -1.93 -11.50
CA VAL A 171 3.01 -2.98 -11.62
C VAL A 171 2.63 -3.94 -12.74
N PRO A 172 2.89 -3.59 -14.01
CA PRO A 172 2.33 -4.27 -15.18
C PRO A 172 2.59 -5.79 -15.22
N ASP A 173 3.77 -6.24 -14.82
CA ASP A 173 4.18 -7.64 -14.80
C ASP A 173 3.48 -8.49 -13.72
N LYS A 174 2.82 -7.88 -12.75
CA LYS A 174 2.11 -8.55 -11.65
C LYS A 174 0.62 -8.21 -11.59
N PHE A 175 0.19 -7.28 -12.41
CA PHE A 175 -1.19 -6.78 -12.37
C PHE A 175 -2.21 -7.86 -12.73
N GLU A 176 -1.93 -8.66 -13.75
CA GLU A 176 -2.83 -9.75 -14.16
C GLU A 176 -3.05 -10.76 -13.02
N LEU A 177 -1.98 -11.14 -12.31
CA LEU A 177 -2.09 -12.02 -11.14
C LEU A 177 -2.93 -11.38 -10.01
N ALA A 178 -2.75 -10.08 -9.78
CA ALA A 178 -3.56 -9.35 -8.79
C ALA A 178 -5.05 -9.33 -9.19
N LEU A 179 -5.36 -9.15 -10.47
CA LEU A 179 -6.73 -9.22 -10.98
C LEU A 179 -7.34 -10.62 -10.82
N GLU A 180 -6.58 -11.68 -11.09
CA GLU A 180 -7.03 -13.06 -10.84
C GLU A 180 -7.38 -13.28 -9.38
N LEU A 181 -6.54 -12.82 -8.45
CA LEU A 181 -6.79 -12.92 -7.02
C LEU A 181 -8.00 -12.09 -6.59
N LEU A 182 -8.19 -10.88 -7.15
CA LEU A 182 -9.36 -10.04 -6.87
C LEU A 182 -10.66 -10.74 -7.30
N ILE A 183 -10.71 -11.29 -8.51
CA ILE A 183 -11.89 -12.01 -8.98
C ILE A 183 -12.14 -13.26 -8.12
N LYS A 184 -11.11 -14.06 -7.85
CA LYS A 184 -11.22 -15.26 -7.02
C LYS A 184 -11.74 -14.91 -5.62
N TYR A 185 -11.21 -13.85 -5.02
CA TYR A 185 -11.68 -13.37 -3.72
C TYR A 185 -13.13 -12.89 -3.78
N GLY A 186 -13.49 -12.13 -4.82
CA GLY A 186 -14.87 -11.71 -5.06
C GLY A 186 -15.83 -12.90 -5.15
N LEU A 187 -15.44 -13.95 -5.85
CA LEU A 187 -16.28 -15.16 -6.02
C LEU A 187 -16.41 -15.99 -4.75
N SER A 188 -15.71 -15.68 -3.67
CA SER A 188 -15.88 -16.39 -2.39
C SER A 188 -17.11 -15.93 -1.59
N ASN A 189 -17.61 -14.72 -1.85
CA ASN A 189 -18.74 -14.16 -1.11
C ASN A 189 -19.41 -13.02 -1.90
N PRO A 190 -20.77 -12.97 -2.00
CA PRO A 190 -21.48 -11.92 -2.74
C PRO A 190 -21.16 -10.50 -2.27
N ILE A 191 -20.94 -10.28 -0.97
CA ILE A 191 -20.59 -8.97 -0.42
C ILE A 191 -19.17 -8.58 -0.85
N VAL A 192 -18.23 -9.53 -0.82
CA VAL A 192 -16.86 -9.31 -1.28
C VAL A 192 -16.84 -9.02 -2.78
N PHE A 193 -17.64 -9.74 -3.56
CA PHE A 193 -17.77 -9.49 -5.00
C PHE A 193 -18.21 -8.04 -5.29
N THR A 194 -19.19 -7.54 -4.55
CA THR A 194 -19.62 -6.13 -4.65
C THR A 194 -18.47 -5.16 -4.39
N LYS A 195 -17.68 -5.43 -3.35
CA LYS A 195 -16.52 -4.59 -3.02
C LYS A 195 -15.46 -4.63 -4.13
N VAL A 196 -15.21 -5.81 -4.72
CA VAL A 196 -14.28 -5.95 -5.86
C VAL A 196 -14.77 -5.16 -7.08
N LEU A 197 -16.05 -5.27 -7.45
CA LEU A 197 -16.61 -4.49 -8.54
C LEU A 197 -16.47 -2.98 -8.29
N LYS A 198 -16.71 -2.56 -7.06
CA LYS A 198 -16.53 -1.15 -6.68
C LYS A 198 -15.07 -0.72 -6.72
N ALA A 199 -14.15 -1.59 -6.32
CA ALA A 199 -12.72 -1.34 -6.44
C ALA A 199 -12.31 -1.15 -7.90
N PHE A 200 -12.81 -1.95 -8.81
CA PHE A 200 -12.61 -1.77 -10.26
C PHE A 200 -13.13 -0.42 -10.74
N GLN A 201 -14.32 -0.04 -10.33
CA GLN A 201 -14.86 1.27 -10.68
C GLN A 201 -14.03 2.43 -10.14
N GLN A 202 -13.63 2.39 -8.88
CA GLN A 202 -12.92 3.51 -8.22
C GLN A 202 -11.45 3.63 -8.63
N SER A 203 -10.77 2.50 -8.82
CA SER A 203 -9.32 2.47 -9.06
C SER A 203 -8.96 2.49 -10.54
N PHE A 204 -9.91 2.20 -11.41
CA PHE A 204 -9.69 2.12 -12.86
C PHE A 204 -10.63 3.03 -13.66
N ILE A 205 -11.30 4.00 -12.98
CA ILE A 205 -12.06 5.05 -13.66
C ILE A 205 -11.11 5.99 -14.41
N TYR A 206 -11.70 6.71 -15.35
CA TYR A 206 -11.05 7.82 -16.02
C TYR A 206 -10.61 8.89 -15.02
N GLU A 207 -9.32 9.09 -14.93
CA GLU A 207 -8.70 10.24 -14.25
C GLU A 207 -7.79 10.98 -15.23
N ARG A 208 -7.56 12.28 -14.98
CA ARG A 208 -6.66 13.08 -15.83
C ARG A 208 -5.28 12.44 -16.01
N PHE A 209 -4.76 11.80 -14.97
CA PHE A 209 -3.50 11.06 -15.01
C PHE A 209 -3.55 9.79 -15.86
N SER A 210 -4.71 9.17 -16.00
CA SER A 210 -4.89 7.99 -16.86
C SER A 210 -4.62 8.32 -18.32
N TYR A 211 -4.97 9.53 -18.77
CA TYR A 211 -4.64 10.01 -20.11
C TYR A 211 -3.14 10.13 -20.33
N GLU A 212 -2.41 10.68 -19.37
CA GLU A 212 -0.94 10.81 -19.43
C GLU A 212 -0.25 9.43 -19.48
N GLN A 213 -0.84 8.41 -18.86
CA GLN A 213 -0.40 7.02 -18.87
C GLN A 213 -1.01 6.18 -20.01
N GLN A 214 -1.67 6.82 -21.00
CA GLN A 214 -2.31 6.17 -22.14
C GLN A 214 -3.31 5.07 -21.74
N TYR A 215 -4.00 5.23 -20.61
CA TYR A 215 -4.97 4.26 -20.06
C TYR A 215 -4.43 2.84 -19.86
N SER A 216 -3.16 2.68 -19.60
CA SER A 216 -2.48 1.38 -19.54
C SER A 216 -3.16 0.39 -18.59
N SER A 217 -3.51 0.82 -17.38
CA SER A 217 -4.17 -0.03 -16.38
C SER A 217 -5.60 -0.40 -16.81
N GLN A 218 -6.36 0.53 -17.39
CA GLN A 218 -7.70 0.28 -17.91
C GLN A 218 -7.67 -0.72 -19.07
N ILE A 219 -6.75 -0.53 -20.00
CA ILE A 219 -6.55 -1.44 -21.15
C ILE A 219 -6.18 -2.85 -20.65
N GLN A 220 -5.27 -2.95 -19.69
CA GLN A 220 -4.89 -4.25 -19.11
C GLN A 220 -6.08 -4.92 -18.42
N LEU A 221 -6.87 -4.17 -17.63
CA LEU A 221 -8.07 -4.70 -16.99
C LEU A 221 -9.08 -5.24 -18.04
N PHE A 222 -9.41 -4.46 -19.06
CA PHE A 222 -10.35 -4.89 -20.09
C PHE A 222 -9.83 -6.08 -20.90
N ASN A 223 -8.55 -6.11 -21.27
CA ASN A 223 -7.94 -7.24 -21.98
C ASN A 223 -7.99 -8.50 -21.11
N PHE A 224 -7.68 -8.41 -19.83
CA PHE A 224 -7.80 -9.50 -18.88
C PHE A 224 -9.23 -10.04 -18.82
N LEU A 225 -10.21 -9.16 -18.58
CA LEU A 225 -11.61 -9.57 -18.49
C LEU A 225 -12.13 -10.16 -19.80
N TYR A 226 -11.71 -9.62 -20.94
CA TYR A 226 -12.06 -10.14 -22.26
C TYR A 226 -11.50 -11.54 -22.50
N SER A 227 -10.23 -11.77 -22.18
CA SER A 227 -9.61 -13.10 -22.31
C SER A 227 -10.31 -14.15 -21.41
N LYS A 228 -10.73 -13.77 -20.21
CA LYS A 228 -11.47 -14.65 -19.32
C LYS A 228 -12.92 -14.89 -19.76
N ALA A 229 -13.50 -13.98 -20.54
CA ALA A 229 -14.84 -14.16 -21.12
C ALA A 229 -14.89 -15.33 -22.11
N GLU A 230 -13.77 -15.78 -22.67
CA GLU A 230 -13.71 -16.99 -23.49
C GLU A 230 -14.04 -18.26 -22.68
N THR A 231 -13.66 -18.27 -21.40
CA THR A 231 -13.88 -19.41 -20.50
C THR A 231 -15.19 -19.32 -19.74
N ASN A 232 -15.62 -18.11 -19.37
CA ASN A 232 -16.86 -17.87 -18.67
C ASN A 232 -17.55 -16.58 -19.21
N PRO A 233 -18.25 -16.68 -20.36
CA PRO A 233 -18.82 -15.52 -21.04
C PRO A 233 -19.88 -14.78 -20.20
N ILE A 234 -20.68 -15.49 -19.40
CA ILE A 234 -21.79 -14.87 -18.66
C ILE A 234 -21.23 -13.96 -17.54
N LEU A 235 -20.31 -14.46 -16.73
CA LEU A 235 -19.75 -13.71 -15.63
C LEU A 235 -18.95 -12.50 -16.11
N TYR A 236 -17.96 -12.76 -16.97
CA TYR A 236 -17.03 -11.72 -17.37
C TYR A 236 -17.66 -10.65 -18.27
N SER A 237 -18.64 -11.01 -19.14
CA SER A 237 -19.39 -10.00 -19.90
C SER A 237 -20.20 -9.10 -18.99
N LYS A 238 -20.80 -9.62 -17.91
CA LYS A 238 -21.51 -8.78 -16.93
C LYS A 238 -20.57 -7.84 -16.19
N ILE A 239 -19.38 -8.31 -15.80
CA ILE A 239 -18.36 -7.47 -15.15
C ILE A 239 -17.91 -6.36 -16.12
N ILE A 240 -17.61 -6.70 -17.38
CA ILE A 240 -17.22 -5.74 -18.42
C ILE A 240 -18.29 -4.67 -18.60
N LEU A 241 -19.56 -5.07 -18.77
CA LEU A 241 -20.68 -4.13 -18.94
C LEU A 241 -20.85 -3.22 -17.72
N TYR A 242 -20.70 -3.77 -16.52
CA TYR A 242 -20.81 -3.00 -15.29
C TYR A 242 -19.71 -1.93 -15.16
N ILE A 243 -18.47 -2.25 -15.53
CA ILE A 243 -17.35 -1.30 -15.50
C ILE A 243 -17.47 -0.29 -16.64
N ALA A 244 -17.80 -0.75 -17.86
CA ALA A 244 -17.93 0.09 -19.04
C ALA A 244 -19.03 1.15 -18.89
N ASP A 245 -20.17 0.81 -18.29
CA ASP A 245 -21.26 1.74 -18.00
C ASP A 245 -20.77 2.95 -17.19
N LYS A 246 -19.96 2.68 -16.16
CA LYS A 246 -19.34 3.75 -15.36
C LYS A 246 -18.30 4.55 -16.13
N PHE A 247 -17.44 3.87 -16.86
CA PHE A 247 -16.42 4.53 -17.67
C PHE A 247 -16.99 5.49 -18.71
N LEU A 248 -18.15 5.15 -19.30
CA LEU A 248 -18.83 5.99 -20.30
C LEU A 248 -19.63 7.15 -19.69
N ILE A 249 -20.07 7.04 -18.43
CA ILE A 249 -20.83 8.11 -17.76
C ILE A 249 -19.89 9.21 -17.24
N ASP A 250 -18.71 8.83 -16.79
CA ASP A 250 -17.74 9.73 -16.16
C ASP A 250 -16.72 10.33 -17.18
N SER A 251 -16.76 9.91 -18.45
CA SER A 251 -15.95 10.45 -19.56
C SER A 251 -16.68 11.55 -20.31
#